data_1efba44c445668c891f28474f083bed9
#
_entry.id   1efba44c445668c891f28474f083bed9
#
_cell.length_a   1.000
_cell.length_b   1.000
_cell.length_c   1.000
_cell.angle_alpha   90.00
_cell.angle_beta   90.00
_cell.angle_gamma   90.00
#
_symmetry.space_group_name_H-M   'P 1'
#
loop_
_entity.id
_entity.type
_entity.pdbx_description
1 polymer ?
#
loop_
_entity_poly.entity_id
_entity_poly.type
_entity_poly.pdbx_seq_one_letter_code
_entity_poly.pdbx_strand_id
1 'polypeptide(L)'
;MLYSRSPVPTASSVMKQTVRMERGDNLSFMKPLADGSMNLIVTSPPYNLGKEYERRTTMEDYVAEQAVVISECARLLHPRGSICWQVGNHVNGGEIFPLDIPIYGVFKALGFKLRNRIIWHFEHGLHCSKRLSGRYETILWFTKTDDYTFNLDAIRVPAKYPQKKHFKGPKLGELSGNPLGKNPGDVWILPNVKNNHVEKTVHPCQFPVELVERLVLALTNRGDAVLDPYMGVGSSVVAAMKHGRHAYGCDVVADYVDVAWARVHALESGVLKTRPMGKPVYDPTHARSTRSTPV
;
A
#
# COMPACT_ATOMS: atom_id res chain seq x y z
N MET A 1 -3.89 45.47 -36.32
CA MET A 1 -4.49 44.28 -35.68
C MET A 1 -3.66 43.95 -34.43
N LEU A 2 -4.22 44.28 -33.28
CA LEU A 2 -3.56 44.06 -31.98
C LEU A 2 -3.91 42.64 -31.50
N TYR A 3 -2.91 41.75 -31.40
CA TYR A 3 -3.05 40.44 -30.79
C TYR A 3 -3.13 40.59 -29.26
N SER A 4 -4.30 40.38 -28.70
CA SER A 4 -4.47 40.24 -27.25
C SER A 4 -3.88 38.89 -26.80
N ARG A 5 -2.84 38.94 -25.98
CA ARG A 5 -2.31 37.78 -25.30
C ARG A 5 -3.28 37.41 -24.17
N SER A 6 -3.83 36.20 -24.25
CA SER A 6 -4.58 35.60 -23.15
C SER A 6 -3.66 35.46 -21.93
N PRO A 7 -4.14 35.69 -20.69
CA PRO A 7 -3.31 35.56 -19.50
C PRO A 7 -2.94 34.09 -19.26
N VAL A 8 -1.66 33.84 -19.00
CA VAL A 8 -1.13 32.57 -18.51
C VAL A 8 -1.82 32.26 -17.16
N PRO A 9 -2.32 31.03 -16.95
CA PRO A 9 -2.92 30.69 -15.66
C PRO A 9 -1.88 30.84 -14.54
N THR A 10 -2.17 31.73 -13.60
CA THR A 10 -1.41 31.89 -12.37
C THR A 10 -1.39 30.61 -11.55
N ALA A 11 -0.25 30.36 -10.91
CA ALA A 11 0.05 29.23 -10.06
C ALA A 11 -1.16 28.71 -9.27
N SER A 12 -1.51 27.44 -9.46
CA SER A 12 -2.46 26.73 -8.63
C SER A 12 -2.00 26.85 -7.17
N SER A 13 -2.87 27.34 -6.30
CA SER A 13 -2.62 27.35 -4.86
C SER A 13 -2.28 25.91 -4.44
N VAL A 14 -1.02 25.71 -4.02
CA VAL A 14 -0.59 24.42 -3.47
C VAL A 14 -1.39 24.22 -2.18
N MET A 15 -2.42 23.39 -2.25
CA MET A 15 -3.18 23.04 -1.04
C MET A 15 -2.22 22.45 -0.02
N LYS A 16 -2.11 23.09 1.14
CA LYS A 16 -1.26 22.63 2.23
C LYS A 16 -1.74 21.26 2.69
N GLN A 17 -0.88 20.26 2.56
CA GLN A 17 -1.19 18.91 3.03
C GLN A 17 -1.30 18.91 4.57
N THR A 18 -2.28 18.17 5.08
CA THR A 18 -2.40 17.90 6.51
C THR A 18 -1.69 16.58 6.81
N VAL A 19 -0.83 16.59 7.82
CA VAL A 19 -0.23 15.38 8.39
C VAL A 19 -0.57 15.36 9.87
N ARG A 20 -1.23 14.29 10.30
CA ARG A 20 -1.54 14.05 11.71
C ARG A 20 -1.06 12.65 12.08
N MET A 21 -0.01 12.60 12.87
CA MET A 21 0.53 11.35 13.41
C MET A 21 0.62 11.48 14.93
N GLU A 22 0.13 10.47 15.65
CA GLU A 22 0.10 10.48 17.10
C GLU A 22 0.62 9.15 17.68
N ARG A 23 1.28 9.24 18.82
CA ARG A 23 1.53 8.07 19.66
C ARG A 23 0.28 7.77 20.46
N GLY A 24 -0.25 6.55 20.35
CA GLY A 24 -1.41 6.17 21.12
C GLY A 24 -2.16 4.96 20.58
N ASP A 25 -3.22 4.66 21.29
CA ASP A 25 -4.20 3.64 20.88
C ASP A 25 -4.96 4.10 19.64
N ASN A 26 -5.15 3.21 18.66
CA ASN A 26 -5.75 3.52 17.39
C ASN A 26 -7.24 3.89 17.49
N LEU A 27 -8.00 3.27 18.38
CA LEU A 27 -9.42 3.61 18.57
C LEU A 27 -9.56 5.01 19.17
N SER A 28 -8.70 5.35 20.14
CA SER A 28 -8.65 6.68 20.75
C SER A 28 -8.26 7.76 19.71
N PHE A 29 -7.31 7.45 18.83
CA PHE A 29 -6.89 8.32 17.73
C PHE A 29 -8.01 8.54 16.70
N MET A 30 -8.72 7.47 16.32
CA MET A 30 -9.76 7.49 15.30
C MET A 30 -11.06 8.12 15.78
N LYS A 31 -11.41 7.98 17.06
CA LYS A 31 -12.67 8.44 17.65
C LYS A 31 -13.05 9.89 17.33
N PRO A 32 -12.14 10.90 17.41
CA PRO A 32 -12.45 12.30 17.10
C PRO A 32 -12.54 12.61 15.60
N LEU A 33 -12.15 11.68 14.72
CA LEU A 33 -12.23 11.90 13.28
C LEU A 33 -13.67 11.79 12.78
N ALA A 34 -14.04 12.64 11.82
CA ALA A 34 -15.39 12.71 11.31
C ALA A 34 -15.76 11.45 10.48
N ASP A 35 -17.01 11.04 10.53
CA ASP A 35 -17.55 9.96 9.72
C ASP A 35 -17.34 10.25 8.23
N GLY A 36 -16.96 9.21 7.47
CA GLY A 36 -16.78 9.31 6.03
C GLY A 36 -15.65 10.22 5.57
N SER A 37 -14.71 10.60 6.46
CA SER A 37 -13.64 11.55 6.17
C SER A 37 -12.41 10.95 5.49
N MET A 38 -12.28 9.63 5.44
CA MET A 38 -11.10 8.94 4.89
C MET A 38 -11.41 8.32 3.53
N ASN A 39 -10.61 8.65 2.51
CA ASN A 39 -10.77 8.12 1.15
C ASN A 39 -10.07 6.79 0.95
N LEU A 40 -8.93 6.58 1.64
CA LEU A 40 -8.23 5.30 1.68
C LEU A 40 -7.83 4.99 3.13
N ILE A 41 -8.12 3.77 3.56
CA ILE A 41 -7.54 3.20 4.76
C ILE A 41 -6.64 2.07 4.31
N VAL A 42 -5.34 2.16 4.60
CA VAL A 42 -4.34 1.16 4.21
C VAL A 42 -3.48 0.84 5.41
N THR A 43 -3.42 -0.44 5.78
CA THR A 43 -2.73 -0.84 6.99
C THR A 43 -2.25 -2.28 6.96
N SER A 44 -1.27 -2.57 7.81
CA SER A 44 -0.78 -3.91 8.15
C SER A 44 -0.83 -4.06 9.66
N PRO A 45 -1.93 -4.60 10.22
CA PRO A 45 -2.06 -4.78 11.67
C PRO A 45 -1.06 -5.80 12.20
N PRO A 46 -0.85 -5.89 13.51
CA PRO A 46 -0.12 -6.99 14.13
C PRO A 46 -0.68 -8.36 13.71
N TYR A 47 0.18 -9.39 13.57
CA TYR A 47 -0.21 -10.72 13.08
C TYR A 47 -0.32 -11.77 14.18
N ASN A 48 -0.42 -11.34 15.43
CA ASN A 48 -0.47 -12.22 16.60
C ASN A 48 0.77 -13.16 16.74
N LEU A 49 1.94 -12.66 16.33
CA LEU A 49 3.20 -13.43 16.33
C LEU A 49 3.97 -13.31 17.66
N GLY A 50 3.52 -12.47 18.59
CA GLY A 50 4.21 -12.17 19.86
C GLY A 50 5.49 -11.36 19.64
N LYS A 51 5.46 -10.40 18.72
CA LYS A 51 6.52 -9.41 18.51
C LYS A 51 6.53 -8.39 19.65
N GLU A 52 7.58 -7.60 19.77
CA GLU A 52 7.77 -6.61 20.84
C GLU A 52 6.62 -5.60 20.97
N TYR A 53 5.90 -5.34 19.87
CA TYR A 53 4.79 -4.39 19.77
C TYR A 53 3.40 -5.05 19.88
N GLU A 54 3.32 -6.38 20.09
CA GLU A 54 2.04 -7.09 20.18
C GLU A 54 2.02 -8.12 21.33
N ARG A 55 0.84 -8.30 21.95
CA ARG A 55 0.59 -9.38 22.87
C ARG A 55 -0.02 -10.55 22.12
N ARG A 56 0.54 -11.75 22.29
CA ARG A 56 -0.03 -12.96 21.71
C ARG A 56 -1.31 -13.33 22.46
N THR A 57 -2.41 -13.49 21.72
CA THR A 57 -3.74 -13.86 22.21
C THR A 57 -4.25 -15.12 21.48
N THR A 58 -5.45 -15.59 21.82
CA THR A 58 -6.12 -16.64 21.03
C THR A 58 -6.47 -16.10 19.63
N MET A 59 -6.75 -16.97 18.68
CA MET A 59 -7.12 -16.51 17.35
C MET A 59 -8.50 -15.84 17.35
N GLU A 60 -9.41 -16.33 18.20
CA GLU A 60 -10.73 -15.75 18.42
C GLU A 60 -10.64 -14.32 18.95
N ASP A 61 -9.83 -14.11 20.00
CA ASP A 61 -9.62 -12.78 20.59
C ASP A 61 -8.96 -11.84 19.58
N TYR A 62 -7.94 -12.31 18.85
CA TYR A 62 -7.31 -11.54 17.77
C TYR A 62 -8.32 -11.06 16.75
N VAL A 63 -9.18 -11.94 16.25
CA VAL A 63 -10.21 -11.58 15.26
C VAL A 63 -11.23 -10.61 15.86
N ALA A 64 -11.61 -10.79 17.12
CA ALA A 64 -12.51 -9.88 17.82
C ALA A 64 -11.91 -8.47 17.99
N GLU A 65 -10.64 -8.37 18.38
CA GLU A 65 -9.91 -7.09 18.47
C GLU A 65 -9.82 -6.40 17.09
N GLN A 66 -9.49 -7.15 16.03
CA GLN A 66 -9.47 -6.61 14.68
C GLN A 66 -10.85 -6.15 14.22
N ALA A 67 -11.92 -6.87 14.59
CA ALA A 67 -13.29 -6.48 14.22
C ALA A 67 -13.69 -5.12 14.80
N VAL A 68 -13.27 -4.79 16.01
CA VAL A 68 -13.51 -3.47 16.63
C VAL A 68 -12.82 -2.37 15.82
N VAL A 69 -11.54 -2.54 15.48
CA VAL A 69 -10.78 -1.56 14.70
C VAL A 69 -11.35 -1.42 13.28
N ILE A 70 -11.69 -2.53 12.62
CA ILE A 70 -12.30 -2.55 11.30
C ILE A 70 -13.64 -1.83 11.31
N SER A 71 -14.46 -1.99 12.37
CA SER A 71 -15.74 -1.28 12.52
C SER A 71 -15.55 0.23 12.59
N GLU A 72 -14.53 0.69 13.31
CA GLU A 72 -14.20 2.11 13.38
C GLU A 72 -13.65 2.64 12.04
N CYS A 73 -12.80 1.86 11.37
CA CYS A 73 -12.38 2.15 9.99
C CYS A 73 -13.58 2.24 9.04
N ALA A 74 -14.57 1.35 9.21
CA ALA A 74 -15.79 1.41 8.42
C ALA A 74 -16.58 2.69 8.65
N ARG A 75 -16.66 3.21 9.86
CA ARG A 75 -17.29 4.51 10.16
C ARG A 75 -16.59 5.64 9.42
N LEU A 76 -15.26 5.66 9.49
CA LEU A 76 -14.43 6.73 8.92
C LEU A 76 -14.35 6.70 7.39
N LEU A 77 -14.62 5.56 6.76
CA LEU A 77 -14.46 5.42 5.31
C LEU A 77 -15.52 6.20 4.54
N HIS A 78 -15.06 7.06 3.63
CA HIS A 78 -15.91 7.75 2.65
C HIS A 78 -16.72 6.74 1.82
N PRO A 79 -17.97 7.05 1.40
CA PRO A 79 -18.77 6.13 0.57
C PRO A 79 -18.07 5.63 -0.69
N ARG A 80 -17.26 6.47 -1.33
CA ARG A 80 -16.43 6.13 -2.50
C ARG A 80 -15.02 5.71 -2.16
N GLY A 81 -14.71 5.51 -0.88
CA GLY A 81 -13.39 5.14 -0.39
C GLY A 81 -13.11 3.64 -0.47
N SER A 82 -11.87 3.30 -0.18
CA SER A 82 -11.35 1.92 -0.17
C SER A 82 -10.66 1.59 1.15
N ILE A 83 -10.77 0.33 1.58
CA ILE A 83 -9.92 -0.24 2.65
C ILE A 83 -9.04 -1.30 2.05
N CYS A 84 -7.73 -1.20 2.30
CA CYS A 84 -6.70 -2.16 1.95
C CYS A 84 -6.08 -2.72 3.23
N TRP A 85 -6.46 -3.94 3.58
CA TRP A 85 -6.05 -4.61 4.82
C TRP A 85 -5.01 -5.68 4.50
N GLN A 86 -3.74 -5.40 4.82
CA GLN A 86 -2.65 -6.34 4.59
C GLN A 86 -2.52 -7.30 5.76
N VAL A 87 -2.42 -8.59 5.46
CA VAL A 87 -2.18 -9.64 6.44
C VAL A 87 -1.26 -10.71 5.88
N GLY A 88 -0.47 -11.30 6.76
CA GLY A 88 0.34 -12.48 6.48
C GLY A 88 -0.31 -13.76 6.99
N ASN A 89 0.53 -14.76 7.18
CA ASN A 89 0.16 -16.01 7.82
C ASN A 89 0.66 -16.03 9.26
N HIS A 90 -0.21 -16.36 10.20
CA HIS A 90 0.20 -16.76 11.53
C HIS A 90 0.69 -18.21 11.49
N VAL A 91 1.85 -18.50 12.08
CA VAL A 91 2.41 -19.86 12.12
C VAL A 91 2.59 -20.28 13.58
N ASN A 92 1.94 -21.37 13.96
CA ASN A 92 2.03 -21.95 15.29
C ASN A 92 2.23 -23.47 15.19
N GLY A 93 3.26 -24.00 15.88
CA GLY A 93 3.54 -25.44 15.88
C GLY A 93 3.79 -26.04 14.47
N GLY A 94 4.14 -25.24 13.47
CA GLY A 94 4.30 -25.67 12.09
C GLY A 94 3.04 -25.58 11.24
N GLU A 95 1.89 -25.36 11.83
CA GLU A 95 0.61 -25.13 11.15
C GLU A 95 0.48 -23.67 10.72
N ILE A 96 -0.13 -23.45 9.56
CA ILE A 96 -0.37 -22.12 9.00
C ILE A 96 -1.83 -21.74 9.21
N PHE A 97 -2.05 -20.59 9.85
CA PHE A 97 -3.34 -19.93 9.91
C PHE A 97 -3.34 -18.72 8.96
N PRO A 98 -4.04 -18.79 7.84
CA PRO A 98 -4.12 -17.69 6.88
C PRO A 98 -5.07 -16.62 7.41
N LEU A 99 -4.50 -15.51 7.91
CA LEU A 99 -5.25 -14.45 8.60
C LEU A 99 -6.24 -13.72 7.68
N ASP A 100 -6.04 -13.76 6.38
CA ASP A 100 -6.95 -13.18 5.40
C ASP A 100 -8.33 -13.84 5.39
N ILE A 101 -8.45 -15.13 5.77
CA ILE A 101 -9.74 -15.84 5.81
C ILE A 101 -10.66 -15.27 6.91
N PRO A 102 -10.31 -15.25 8.21
CA PRO A 102 -11.17 -14.69 9.24
C PRO A 102 -11.40 -13.18 9.05
N ILE A 103 -10.38 -12.42 8.65
CA ILE A 103 -10.51 -10.99 8.38
C ILE A 103 -11.49 -10.71 7.24
N TYR A 104 -11.48 -11.51 6.17
CA TYR A 104 -12.50 -11.43 5.13
C TYR A 104 -13.93 -11.57 5.72
N GLY A 105 -14.12 -12.49 6.65
CA GLY A 105 -15.42 -12.71 7.33
C GLY A 105 -15.89 -11.46 8.08
N VAL A 106 -15.00 -10.75 8.78
CA VAL A 106 -15.31 -9.51 9.48
C VAL A 106 -15.81 -8.43 8.51
N PHE A 107 -15.11 -8.19 7.42
CA PHE A 107 -15.54 -7.20 6.41
C PHE A 107 -16.86 -7.58 5.75
N LYS A 108 -17.09 -8.87 5.50
CA LYS A 108 -18.36 -9.34 4.91
C LYS A 108 -19.53 -9.14 5.86
N ALA A 109 -19.36 -9.36 7.15
CA ALA A 109 -20.39 -9.09 8.16
C ALA A 109 -20.79 -7.60 8.21
N LEU A 110 -19.85 -6.69 7.92
CA LEU A 110 -20.09 -5.23 7.81
C LEU A 110 -20.63 -4.81 6.42
N GLY A 111 -20.93 -5.74 5.52
CA GLY A 111 -21.51 -5.46 4.21
C GLY A 111 -20.52 -5.02 3.13
N PHE A 112 -19.22 -5.07 3.39
CA PHE A 112 -18.20 -4.69 2.41
C PHE A 112 -18.13 -5.66 1.22
N LYS A 113 -17.73 -5.14 0.06
CA LYS A 113 -17.49 -5.88 -1.17
C LYS A 113 -15.99 -6.02 -1.39
N LEU A 114 -15.48 -7.25 -1.44
CA LEU A 114 -14.10 -7.52 -1.81
C LEU A 114 -13.91 -7.24 -3.31
N ARG A 115 -12.95 -6.37 -3.65
CA ARG A 115 -12.61 -6.05 -5.05
C ARG A 115 -11.47 -6.91 -5.57
N ASN A 116 -10.38 -7.02 -4.80
CA ASN A 116 -9.28 -7.93 -5.10
C ASN A 116 -8.70 -8.51 -3.81
N ARG A 117 -8.12 -9.67 -3.95
CA ARG A 117 -7.19 -10.29 -3.03
C ARG A 117 -5.81 -10.16 -3.66
N ILE A 118 -5.11 -9.05 -3.36
CA ILE A 118 -3.83 -8.71 -3.96
C ILE A 118 -2.73 -9.52 -3.27
N ILE A 119 -1.89 -10.17 -4.04
CA ILE A 119 -0.74 -10.93 -3.55
C ILE A 119 0.51 -10.05 -3.68
N TRP A 120 1.07 -9.66 -2.55
CA TRP A 120 2.41 -9.09 -2.51
C TRP A 120 3.43 -10.21 -2.40
N HIS A 121 4.08 -10.52 -3.51
CA HIS A 121 5.12 -11.53 -3.59
C HIS A 121 6.49 -10.89 -3.35
N PHE A 122 7.30 -11.53 -2.49
CA PHE A 122 8.68 -11.14 -2.21
C PHE A 122 9.59 -12.39 -2.18
N GLU A 123 10.85 -12.23 -2.60
CA GLU A 123 11.74 -13.38 -2.79
C GLU A 123 12.49 -13.80 -1.51
N HIS A 124 12.65 -12.86 -0.55
CA HIS A 124 13.42 -13.08 0.66
C HIS A 124 12.55 -13.37 1.88
N GLY A 125 12.90 -14.41 2.63
CA GLY A 125 12.20 -14.79 3.86
C GLY A 125 12.82 -16.04 4.48
N LEU A 126 12.27 -16.50 5.59
CA LEU A 126 12.72 -17.70 6.27
C LEU A 126 12.63 -18.94 5.36
N HIS A 127 13.68 -19.76 5.39
CA HIS A 127 13.68 -21.05 4.71
C HIS A 127 13.07 -22.10 5.62
N CYS A 128 12.12 -22.84 5.08
CA CYS A 128 11.46 -23.94 5.77
C CYS A 128 11.99 -25.28 5.22
N SER A 129 12.27 -26.24 6.11
CA SER A 129 12.73 -27.58 5.74
C SER A 129 11.61 -28.63 5.67
N LYS A 130 10.46 -28.37 6.33
CA LYS A 130 9.34 -29.32 6.44
C LYS A 130 8.08 -28.87 5.67
N ARG A 131 8.11 -27.72 4.99
CA ARG A 131 7.05 -27.18 4.13
C ARG A 131 7.65 -26.17 3.14
N LEU A 132 6.82 -25.71 2.20
CA LEU A 132 7.24 -24.63 1.29
C LEU A 132 7.47 -23.33 2.07
N SER A 133 8.53 -22.62 1.70
CA SER A 133 8.85 -21.31 2.30
C SER A 133 7.83 -20.27 1.84
N GLY A 134 7.21 -19.55 2.78
CA GLY A 134 6.28 -18.45 2.48
C GLY A 134 7.01 -17.30 1.76
N ARG A 135 6.42 -16.81 0.68
CA ARG A 135 7.00 -15.75 -0.15
C ARG A 135 5.98 -14.69 -0.55
N TYR A 136 4.86 -14.62 0.14
CA TYR A 136 3.85 -13.60 -0.11
C TYR A 136 3.09 -13.23 1.15
N GLU A 137 2.49 -12.06 1.10
CA GLU A 137 1.42 -11.60 1.99
C GLU A 137 0.23 -11.15 1.15
N THR A 138 -0.93 -11.03 1.78
CA THR A 138 -2.19 -10.74 1.11
C THR A 138 -2.70 -9.37 1.50
N ILE A 139 -3.14 -8.57 0.53
CA ILE A 139 -3.86 -7.33 0.76
C ILE A 139 -5.30 -7.52 0.31
N LEU A 140 -6.23 -7.46 1.25
CA LEU A 140 -7.66 -7.51 0.97
C LEU A 140 -8.16 -6.10 0.65
N TRP A 141 -8.56 -5.85 -0.59
CA TRP A 141 -9.11 -4.57 -1.00
C TRP A 141 -10.64 -4.60 -1.00
N PHE A 142 -11.22 -3.80 -0.14
CA PHE A 142 -12.67 -3.67 0.05
C PHE A 142 -13.19 -2.29 -0.27
N THR A 143 -14.48 -2.22 -0.66
CA THR A 143 -15.28 -0.99 -0.80
C THR A 143 -16.66 -1.18 -0.20
N LYS A 144 -17.31 -0.07 0.21
CA LYS A 144 -18.70 -0.07 0.67
C LYS A 144 -19.68 -0.23 -0.48
N THR A 145 -19.45 0.46 -1.59
CA THR A 145 -20.35 0.60 -2.73
C THR A 145 -19.68 0.19 -4.03
N ASP A 146 -20.43 0.14 -5.12
CA ASP A 146 -19.87 -0.08 -6.46
C ASP A 146 -19.38 1.23 -7.11
N ASP A 147 -19.75 2.39 -6.56
CA ASP A 147 -19.18 3.69 -6.92
C ASP A 147 -17.99 3.99 -6.02
N TYR A 148 -16.79 3.69 -6.48
CA TYR A 148 -15.53 3.91 -5.77
C TYR A 148 -14.46 4.49 -6.70
N THR A 149 -13.48 5.16 -6.10
CA THR A 149 -12.35 5.73 -6.85
C THR A 149 -11.42 4.64 -7.33
N PHE A 150 -11.15 4.58 -8.66
CA PHE A 150 -10.16 3.69 -9.24
C PHE A 150 -9.45 4.33 -10.45
N ASN A 151 -8.21 4.74 -10.27
CA ASN A 151 -7.38 5.45 -11.24
C ASN A 151 -6.38 4.49 -11.90
N LEU A 152 -6.85 3.64 -12.82
CA LEU A 152 -6.02 2.60 -13.45
C LEU A 152 -4.80 3.18 -14.16
N ASP A 153 -4.94 4.31 -14.85
CA ASP A 153 -3.86 4.87 -15.68
C ASP A 153 -2.66 5.32 -14.85
N ALA A 154 -2.88 5.70 -13.58
CA ALA A 154 -1.82 6.10 -12.65
C ALA A 154 -0.89 4.94 -12.23
N ILE A 155 -1.34 3.69 -12.42
CA ILE A 155 -0.60 2.50 -11.96
C ILE A 155 -0.29 1.49 -13.07
N ARG A 156 -0.54 1.84 -14.33
CA ARG A 156 -0.24 0.94 -15.45
C ARG A 156 1.23 0.56 -15.47
N VAL A 157 1.48 -0.67 -15.89
CA VAL A 157 2.83 -1.22 -16.07
C VAL A 157 3.08 -1.48 -17.56
N PRO A 158 4.35 -1.54 -18.01
CA PRO A 158 4.66 -1.83 -19.40
C PRO A 158 3.95 -3.08 -19.91
N ALA A 159 3.37 -3.01 -21.11
CA ALA A 159 2.79 -4.19 -21.75
C ALA A 159 3.91 -5.15 -22.20
N LYS A 160 3.69 -6.46 -22.01
CA LYS A 160 4.67 -7.47 -22.47
C LYS A 160 4.89 -7.43 -23.98
N TYR A 161 3.83 -7.09 -24.72
CA TYR A 161 3.86 -6.99 -26.20
C TYR A 161 3.26 -5.65 -26.64
N PRO A 162 4.00 -4.53 -26.52
CA PRO A 162 3.47 -3.19 -26.77
C PRO A 162 3.08 -2.97 -28.24
N GLN A 163 3.72 -3.68 -29.18
CA GLN A 163 3.47 -3.58 -30.63
C GLN A 163 2.42 -4.57 -31.14
N LYS A 164 1.75 -5.31 -30.26
CA LYS A 164 0.70 -6.25 -30.66
C LYS A 164 -0.44 -5.53 -31.35
N LYS A 165 -0.83 -6.02 -32.55
CA LYS A 165 -1.93 -5.50 -33.36
C LYS A 165 -3.14 -6.43 -33.34
N HIS A 166 -4.31 -5.88 -33.63
CA HIS A 166 -5.48 -6.66 -33.93
C HIS A 166 -5.25 -7.46 -35.23
N PHE A 167 -5.49 -8.75 -35.21
CA PHE A 167 -5.27 -9.65 -36.34
C PHE A 167 -6.54 -9.94 -37.15
N LYS A 168 -7.73 -9.48 -36.69
CA LYS A 168 -9.01 -9.60 -37.36
C LYS A 168 -10.01 -8.54 -36.93
N GLY A 169 -11.11 -8.43 -37.65
CA GLY A 169 -12.21 -7.49 -37.37
C GLY A 169 -11.96 -6.07 -37.80
N PRO A 170 -12.86 -5.10 -37.46
CA PRO A 170 -12.81 -3.72 -37.93
C PRO A 170 -11.52 -2.97 -37.58
N LYS A 171 -10.79 -3.42 -36.54
CA LYS A 171 -9.54 -2.80 -36.07
C LYS A 171 -8.28 -3.53 -36.55
N LEU A 172 -8.38 -4.32 -37.65
CA LEU A 172 -7.24 -5.05 -38.19
C LEU A 172 -6.06 -4.11 -38.44
N GLY A 173 -4.87 -4.46 -37.89
CA GLY A 173 -3.64 -3.67 -38.04
C GLY A 173 -3.44 -2.54 -37.05
N GLU A 174 -4.47 -2.12 -36.33
CA GLU A 174 -4.34 -1.16 -35.20
C GLU A 174 -3.69 -1.80 -33.98
N LEU A 175 -3.02 -0.99 -33.15
CA LEU A 175 -2.47 -1.47 -31.87
C LEU A 175 -3.60 -1.96 -30.95
N SER A 176 -3.43 -3.15 -30.39
CA SER A 176 -4.45 -3.79 -29.56
C SER A 176 -4.34 -3.43 -28.07
N GLY A 177 -3.22 -2.84 -27.66
CA GLY A 177 -2.94 -2.46 -26.27
C GLY A 177 -3.16 -0.98 -25.99
N ASN A 178 -3.36 -0.63 -24.72
CA ASN A 178 -3.34 0.76 -24.29
C ASN A 178 -1.90 1.30 -24.38
N PRO A 179 -1.66 2.48 -24.99
CA PRO A 179 -0.31 3.07 -25.09
C PRO A 179 0.33 3.37 -23.74
N LEU A 180 -0.47 3.63 -22.69
CA LEU A 180 0.00 3.82 -21.31
C LEU A 180 0.42 2.51 -20.63
N GLY A 181 0.25 1.36 -21.29
CA GLY A 181 0.57 0.05 -20.72
C GLY A 181 -0.66 -0.74 -20.27
N LYS A 182 -0.40 -1.86 -19.60
CA LYS A 182 -1.44 -2.79 -19.12
C LYS A 182 -1.79 -2.55 -17.65
N ASN A 183 -2.97 -3.06 -17.25
CA ASN A 183 -3.31 -3.25 -15.85
C ASN A 183 -2.24 -4.14 -15.17
N PRO A 184 -1.70 -3.75 -14.00
CA PRO A 184 -0.67 -4.52 -13.29
C PRO A 184 -1.13 -5.91 -12.84
N GLY A 185 -2.45 -6.14 -12.75
CA GLY A 185 -3.01 -7.34 -12.14
C GLY A 185 -2.94 -7.28 -10.61
N ASP A 186 -3.18 -8.41 -9.98
CA ASP A 186 -3.28 -8.56 -8.53
C ASP A 186 -2.16 -9.39 -7.89
N VAL A 187 -1.12 -9.72 -8.65
CA VAL A 187 0.14 -10.30 -8.14
C VAL A 187 1.26 -9.30 -8.35
N TRP A 188 1.76 -8.74 -7.24
CA TRP A 188 2.78 -7.68 -7.26
C TRP A 188 4.10 -8.22 -6.72
N ILE A 189 5.15 -8.17 -7.55
CA ILE A 189 6.50 -8.60 -7.18
C ILE A 189 7.28 -7.38 -6.73
N LEU A 190 7.42 -7.22 -5.42
CA LEU A 190 8.11 -6.10 -4.78
C LEU A 190 9.02 -6.64 -3.66
N PRO A 191 10.28 -6.18 -3.56
CA PRO A 191 11.17 -6.62 -2.50
C PRO A 191 10.65 -6.16 -1.13
N ASN A 192 10.74 -7.02 -0.12
CA ASN A 192 10.48 -6.63 1.25
C ASN A 192 11.63 -5.78 1.81
N VAL A 193 11.33 -4.96 2.83
CA VAL A 193 12.31 -4.06 3.45
C VAL A 193 13.22 -4.84 4.40
N LYS A 194 14.36 -5.29 3.89
CA LYS A 194 15.41 -6.01 4.63
C LYS A 194 16.69 -5.15 4.76
N ASN A 195 17.74 -5.69 5.38
CA ASN A 195 18.93 -4.95 5.82
C ASN A 195 19.55 -4.02 4.77
N ASN A 196 19.56 -4.40 3.50
CA ASN A 196 20.13 -3.60 2.41
C ASN A 196 19.07 -2.74 1.66
N HIS A 197 17.83 -2.71 2.13
CA HIS A 197 16.81 -1.91 1.48
C HIS A 197 16.99 -0.43 1.84
N VAL A 198 16.88 0.46 0.85
CA VAL A 198 17.09 1.91 1.01
C VAL A 198 16.15 2.56 2.05
N GLU A 199 14.99 1.94 2.28
CA GLU A 199 13.97 2.41 3.23
C GLU A 199 14.07 1.76 4.61
N LYS A 200 15.08 0.90 4.87
CA LYS A 200 15.17 0.15 6.13
C LYS A 200 15.30 1.09 7.33
N THR A 201 14.44 0.84 8.32
CA THR A 201 14.42 1.51 9.62
C THR A 201 14.53 0.48 10.75
N VAL A 202 14.30 0.89 11.98
CA VAL A 202 14.27 0.02 13.17
C VAL A 202 13.10 -0.96 13.17
N HIS A 203 12.00 -0.67 12.45
CA HIS A 203 10.81 -1.52 12.44
C HIS A 203 11.10 -2.90 11.81
N PRO A 204 10.78 -4.01 12.49
CA PRO A 204 11.13 -5.35 12.01
C PRO A 204 10.32 -5.83 10.80
N CYS A 205 9.07 -5.37 10.67
CA CYS A 205 8.09 -5.82 9.66
C CYS A 205 7.57 -4.67 8.80
N GLN A 206 8.45 -3.76 8.38
CA GLN A 206 8.10 -2.62 7.54
C GLN A 206 7.75 -3.06 6.12
N PHE A 207 6.61 -2.62 5.60
CA PHE A 207 6.32 -2.75 4.17
C PHE A 207 6.95 -1.60 3.35
N PRO A 208 7.29 -1.82 2.06
CA PRO A 208 7.89 -0.78 1.24
C PRO A 208 6.91 0.33 0.89
N VAL A 209 7.39 1.56 0.78
CA VAL A 209 6.60 2.73 0.34
C VAL A 209 5.96 2.46 -1.01
N GLU A 210 6.69 1.85 -1.97
CA GLU A 210 6.20 1.50 -3.31
C GLU A 210 4.90 0.67 -3.30
N LEU A 211 4.73 -0.23 -2.34
CA LEU A 211 3.50 -1.03 -2.20
C LEU A 211 2.29 -0.13 -1.96
N VAL A 212 2.43 0.80 -1.02
CA VAL A 212 1.36 1.73 -0.65
C VAL A 212 1.18 2.84 -1.69
N GLU A 213 2.26 3.32 -2.32
CA GLU A 213 2.17 4.28 -3.42
C GLU A 213 1.23 3.81 -4.52
N ARG A 214 1.31 2.53 -4.88
CA ARG A 214 0.43 1.95 -5.90
C ARG A 214 -1.04 2.00 -5.47
N LEU A 215 -1.34 1.71 -4.21
CA LEU A 215 -2.70 1.80 -3.65
C LEU A 215 -3.18 3.26 -3.58
N VAL A 216 -2.34 4.17 -3.10
CA VAL A 216 -2.65 5.61 -3.02
C VAL A 216 -2.98 6.17 -4.40
N LEU A 217 -2.16 5.89 -5.41
CA LEU A 217 -2.38 6.37 -6.77
C LEU A 217 -3.64 5.78 -7.41
N ALA A 218 -3.90 4.49 -7.18
CA ALA A 218 -5.06 3.81 -7.75
C ALA A 218 -6.38 4.23 -7.09
N LEU A 219 -6.39 4.44 -5.78
CA LEU A 219 -7.61 4.48 -4.97
C LEU A 219 -7.95 5.86 -4.39
N THR A 220 -7.13 6.88 -4.71
CA THR A 220 -7.36 8.24 -4.23
C THR A 220 -7.02 9.29 -5.29
N ASN A 221 -7.53 10.51 -5.10
CA ASN A 221 -7.17 11.70 -5.84
C ASN A 221 -6.28 12.63 -5.00
N ARG A 222 -5.63 13.62 -5.62
CA ARG A 222 -4.90 14.67 -4.87
C ARG A 222 -5.84 15.39 -3.92
N GLY A 223 -5.40 15.62 -2.69
CA GLY A 223 -6.21 16.23 -1.63
C GLY A 223 -7.10 15.27 -0.86
N ASP A 224 -7.21 14.01 -1.28
CA ASP A 224 -7.90 12.97 -0.51
C ASP A 224 -7.15 12.62 0.78
N ALA A 225 -7.86 12.06 1.76
CA ALA A 225 -7.31 11.65 3.05
C ALA A 225 -7.00 10.15 3.09
N VAL A 226 -5.81 9.82 3.58
CA VAL A 226 -5.31 8.45 3.79
C VAL A 226 -5.08 8.22 5.27
N LEU A 227 -5.59 7.11 5.80
CA LEU A 227 -5.43 6.70 7.19
C LEU A 227 -4.71 5.35 7.29
N ASP A 228 -3.77 5.27 8.24
CA ASP A 228 -3.16 4.01 8.69
C ASP A 228 -3.23 3.91 10.22
N PRO A 229 -4.16 3.09 10.77
CA PRO A 229 -4.33 2.93 12.22
C PRO A 229 -3.22 2.10 12.90
N TYR A 230 -2.27 1.54 12.15
CA TYR A 230 -1.10 0.81 12.63
C TYR A 230 0.12 1.23 11.82
N MET A 231 0.40 2.54 11.78
CA MET A 231 1.32 3.13 10.81
C MET A 231 2.79 2.73 10.95
N GLY A 232 3.19 2.15 12.10
CA GLY A 232 4.58 1.85 12.39
C GLY A 232 5.47 3.07 12.15
N VAL A 233 6.45 2.90 11.29
CA VAL A 233 7.38 3.97 10.90
C VAL A 233 6.89 4.83 9.72
N GLY A 234 5.57 4.84 9.44
CA GLY A 234 4.92 5.79 8.54
C GLY A 234 5.15 5.57 7.04
N SER A 235 5.32 4.33 6.56
CA SER A 235 5.45 4.09 5.10
C SER A 235 4.21 4.52 4.33
N SER A 236 3.02 4.33 4.90
CA SER A 236 1.73 4.77 4.35
C SER A 236 1.60 6.30 4.33
N VAL A 237 2.04 6.95 5.40
CA VAL A 237 2.07 8.42 5.52
C VAL A 237 2.99 9.02 4.46
N VAL A 238 4.21 8.48 4.32
CA VAL A 238 5.17 8.90 3.27
C VAL A 238 4.58 8.73 1.88
N ALA A 239 3.94 7.60 1.58
CA ALA A 239 3.31 7.33 0.29
C ALA A 239 2.18 8.33 -0.01
N ALA A 240 1.32 8.64 0.98
CA ALA A 240 0.25 9.61 0.84
C ALA A 240 0.78 11.02 0.56
N MET A 241 1.72 11.49 1.37
CA MET A 241 2.30 12.82 1.24
C MET A 241 3.07 13.01 -0.08
N LYS A 242 3.84 12.01 -0.50
CA LYS A 242 4.60 12.02 -1.76
C LYS A 242 3.71 12.32 -2.97
N HIS A 243 2.45 11.97 -2.88
CA HIS A 243 1.47 12.14 -3.96
C HIS A 243 0.41 13.23 -3.70
N GLY A 244 0.60 14.09 -2.71
CA GLY A 244 -0.29 15.23 -2.47
C GLY A 244 -1.61 14.86 -1.78
N ARG A 245 -1.62 13.82 -0.93
CA ARG A 245 -2.74 13.41 -0.09
C ARG A 245 -2.54 13.88 1.34
N HIS A 246 -3.62 14.10 2.09
CA HIS A 246 -3.58 14.26 3.54
C HIS A 246 -3.26 12.90 4.17
N ALA A 247 -2.49 12.88 5.25
CA ALA A 247 -2.05 11.65 5.90
C ALA A 247 -2.38 11.64 7.39
N TYR A 248 -2.98 10.54 7.83
CA TYR A 248 -3.37 10.30 9.22
C TYR A 248 -2.81 8.94 9.66
N GLY A 249 -2.21 8.87 10.84
CA GLY A 249 -1.68 7.61 11.35
C GLY A 249 -1.40 7.65 12.83
N CYS A 250 -1.40 6.47 13.46
CA CYS A 250 -0.98 6.33 14.85
C CYS A 250 -0.23 5.01 15.06
N ASP A 251 0.57 4.98 16.10
CA ASP A 251 1.23 3.79 16.60
C ASP A 251 1.42 3.89 18.11
N VAL A 252 1.42 2.75 18.80
CA VAL A 252 1.62 2.72 20.25
C VAL A 252 3.09 2.86 20.64
N VAL A 253 4.01 2.54 19.73
CA VAL A 253 5.46 2.57 19.96
C VAL A 253 6.02 3.96 19.67
N ALA A 254 6.54 4.64 20.69
CA ALA A 254 7.08 6.00 20.56
C ALA A 254 8.16 6.11 19.48
N ASP A 255 9.15 5.22 19.50
CA ASP A 255 10.28 5.23 18.58
C ASP A 255 9.82 5.11 17.11
N TYR A 256 8.72 4.38 16.85
CA TYR A 256 8.18 4.28 15.49
C TYR A 256 7.55 5.59 15.04
N VAL A 257 6.83 6.28 15.93
CA VAL A 257 6.24 7.59 15.65
C VAL A 257 7.33 8.64 15.40
N ASP A 258 8.40 8.64 16.19
CA ASP A 258 9.54 9.53 16.01
C ASP A 258 10.24 9.30 14.66
N VAL A 259 10.45 8.03 14.29
CA VAL A 259 10.99 7.66 12.96
C VAL A 259 10.05 8.10 11.85
N ALA A 260 8.73 7.95 12.02
CA ALA A 260 7.74 8.39 11.04
C ALA A 260 7.81 9.91 10.83
N TRP A 261 7.89 10.70 11.89
CA TRP A 261 8.09 12.16 11.80
C TRP A 261 9.41 12.53 11.11
N ALA A 262 10.50 11.87 11.47
CA ALA A 262 11.80 12.10 10.82
C ALA A 262 11.72 11.81 9.30
N ARG A 263 11.00 10.78 8.89
CA ARG A 263 10.79 10.44 7.45
C ARG A 263 9.91 11.48 6.76
N VAL A 264 8.89 12.01 7.41
CA VAL A 264 8.06 13.10 6.87
C VAL A 264 8.89 14.35 6.66
N HIS A 265 9.67 14.79 7.64
CA HIS A 265 10.55 15.95 7.51
C HIS A 265 11.62 15.76 6.41
N ALA A 266 12.17 14.55 6.29
CA ALA A 266 13.10 14.21 5.22
C ALA A 266 12.43 14.26 3.83
N LEU A 267 11.15 13.85 3.74
CA LEU A 267 10.37 13.96 2.50
C LEU A 267 10.13 15.43 2.12
N GLU A 268 9.68 16.26 3.07
CA GLU A 268 9.43 17.69 2.87
C GLU A 268 10.71 18.45 2.45
N SER A 269 11.85 18.03 2.98
CA SER A 269 13.18 18.57 2.63
C SER A 269 13.76 17.97 1.34
N GLY A 270 13.07 17.02 0.70
CA GLY A 270 13.51 16.39 -0.55
C GLY A 270 14.71 15.44 -0.41
N VAL A 271 15.08 15.03 0.81
CA VAL A 271 16.24 14.16 1.08
C VAL A 271 15.86 12.70 1.38
N LEU A 272 14.58 12.41 1.58
CA LEU A 272 14.12 11.05 1.85
C LEU A 272 14.37 10.14 0.63
N LYS A 273 15.10 9.06 0.85
CA LYS A 273 15.31 8.04 -0.17
C LYS A 273 14.25 6.95 -0.06
N THR A 274 13.49 6.75 -1.13
CA THR A 274 12.56 5.62 -1.28
C THR A 274 12.90 4.84 -2.54
N ARG A 275 12.51 3.57 -2.58
CA ARG A 275 12.64 2.78 -3.81
C ARG A 275 11.65 3.33 -4.84
N PRO A 276 12.09 3.72 -6.06
CA PRO A 276 11.17 4.21 -7.09
C PRO A 276 10.13 3.15 -7.48
N MET A 277 8.88 3.57 -7.64
CA MET A 277 7.82 2.70 -8.13
C MET A 277 8.16 2.15 -9.52
N GLY A 278 7.95 0.84 -9.71
CA GLY A 278 8.23 0.16 -10.98
C GLY A 278 9.70 -0.16 -11.24
N LYS A 279 10.60 0.12 -10.30
CA LYS A 279 12.00 -0.33 -10.41
C LYS A 279 12.03 -1.86 -10.48
N PRO A 280 12.69 -2.48 -11.49
CA PRO A 280 12.78 -3.94 -11.58
C PRO A 280 13.43 -4.55 -10.33
N VAL A 281 12.93 -5.71 -9.91
CA VAL A 281 13.60 -6.51 -8.89
C VAL A 281 14.93 -7.00 -9.47
N TYR A 282 15.98 -7.02 -8.66
CA TYR A 282 17.30 -7.52 -9.10
C TYR A 282 17.20 -8.99 -9.47
N ASP A 283 17.58 -9.31 -10.70
CA ASP A 283 17.68 -10.67 -11.20
C ASP A 283 19.16 -11.03 -11.40
N PRO A 284 19.72 -11.93 -10.57
CA PRO A 284 21.13 -12.32 -10.67
C PRO A 284 21.46 -13.05 -11.96
N THR A 285 20.47 -13.64 -12.66
CA THR A 285 20.72 -14.35 -13.92
C THR A 285 21.02 -13.38 -15.06
N HIS A 286 20.46 -12.17 -15.04
CA HIS A 286 20.75 -11.11 -16.02
C HIS A 286 22.03 -10.34 -15.71
N ALA A 287 22.51 -10.35 -14.46
CA ALA A 287 23.73 -9.62 -14.06
C ALA A 287 25.03 -10.29 -14.55
N ARG A 288 25.00 -11.55 -14.95
CA ARG A 288 26.21 -12.29 -15.41
C ARG A 288 26.59 -11.98 -16.86
N SER A 289 25.73 -11.39 -17.68
CA SER A 289 26.01 -11.10 -19.09
C SER A 289 26.84 -9.84 -19.34
N THR A 290 27.08 -9.00 -18.31
CA THR A 290 27.83 -7.74 -18.48
C THR A 290 29.26 -7.76 -17.93
N ARG A 291 29.75 -8.88 -17.39
CA ARG A 291 31.15 -9.03 -17.09
C ARG A 291 31.85 -9.51 -18.35
N SER A 292 32.27 -8.57 -19.20
CA SER A 292 33.33 -8.80 -20.20
C SER A 292 34.61 -9.27 -19.44
N THR A 293 35.03 -10.44 -19.75
CA THR A 293 36.37 -10.94 -19.34
C THR A 293 37.41 -9.96 -19.92
N PRO A 294 38.31 -9.39 -19.12
CA PRO A 294 39.46 -8.71 -19.71
C PRO A 294 40.31 -9.74 -20.40
N VAL A 295 40.67 -9.47 -21.65
CA VAL A 295 41.68 -10.19 -22.44
C VAL A 295 43.04 -9.87 -21.86
#